data_6f96e1650575d8052335dcafe0d92d8b
#
_entry.id   6f96e1650575d8052335dcafe0d92d8b
#
_cell.length_a   1.000
_cell.length_b   1.000
_cell.length_c   1.000
_cell.angle_alpha   90.00
_cell.angle_beta   90.00
_cell.angle_gamma   90.00
#
_symmetry.space_group_name_H-M   'P 1'
#
loop_
_entity.id
_entity.type
_entity.pdbx_description
1 polymer ?
#
loop_
_entity_poly.entity_id
_entity_poly.type
_entity_poly.pdbx_seq_one_letter_code
_entity_poly.pdbx_strand_id
1 'polypeptide(L)'
;FIGNGYLENGEKINSAMDFTQKNYFKLSDQHQFLQQVIFPGTIINEDQKLNLSESDYNFLYEWMQKLPRESIFPNYNDYSKYYDGYCKFFIYGDSKEKMPDNIKIFNSVGWAYGFLIDNAYIIDTVNDIEFFLSAVIYVNKNEILNDDQYQYYELGLPFLANLGKIIYDYELKREIAVSPDFSRYSPKY
;
A
#
# COMPACT_ATOMS: atom_id res chain seq x y z
N PHE A 1 -23.38 3.08 -5.67
CA PHE A 1 -24.13 2.61 -4.50
C PHE A 1 -23.49 1.32 -4.01
N ILE A 2 -23.22 1.20 -2.69
CA ILE A 2 -22.53 0.06 -2.09
C ILE A 2 -23.28 -0.37 -0.81
N GLY A 3 -23.28 -1.69 -0.54
CA GLY A 3 -23.91 -2.30 0.62
C GLY A 3 -25.44 -2.31 0.57
N ASN A 4 -26.05 -2.85 1.63
CA ASN A 4 -27.50 -2.92 1.80
C ASN A 4 -28.01 -1.97 2.91
N GLY A 5 -27.10 -1.33 3.63
CA GLY A 5 -27.39 -0.34 4.66
C GLY A 5 -26.14 0.38 5.14
N TYR A 6 -26.34 1.43 5.91
CA TYR A 6 -25.25 2.17 6.55
C TYR A 6 -25.72 2.86 7.83
N LEU A 7 -24.77 3.18 8.71
CA LEU A 7 -25.05 4.00 9.88
C LEU A 7 -24.77 5.48 9.57
N GLU A 8 -25.71 6.35 9.94
CA GLU A 8 -25.58 7.79 9.86
C GLU A 8 -26.13 8.43 11.15
N ASN A 9 -25.32 9.20 11.84
CA ASN A 9 -25.68 9.82 13.14
C ASN A 9 -26.21 8.82 14.19
N GLY A 10 -25.73 7.56 14.15
CA GLY A 10 -26.15 6.48 15.05
C GLY A 10 -27.44 5.76 14.65
N GLU A 11 -28.09 6.16 13.57
CA GLU A 11 -29.27 5.49 13.02
C GLU A 11 -28.91 4.62 11.81
N LYS A 12 -29.57 3.46 11.69
CA LYS A 12 -29.40 2.58 10.56
C LYS A 12 -30.34 2.97 9.41
N ILE A 13 -29.76 3.27 8.26
CA ILE A 13 -30.46 3.52 7.01
C ILE A 13 -30.43 2.23 6.19
N ASN A 14 -31.60 1.70 5.85
CA ASN A 14 -31.77 0.44 5.11
C ASN A 14 -31.81 0.70 3.59
N SER A 15 -30.73 1.27 3.06
CA SER A 15 -30.52 1.48 1.62
C SER A 15 -29.02 1.47 1.32
N ALA A 16 -28.65 1.15 0.09
CA ALA A 16 -27.26 1.23 -0.36
C ALA A 16 -26.73 2.66 -0.19
N MET A 17 -25.49 2.80 0.30
CA MET A 17 -24.84 4.11 0.47
C MET A 17 -24.42 4.69 -0.89
N ASP A 18 -24.70 5.97 -1.09
CA ASP A 18 -24.31 6.68 -2.33
C ASP A 18 -22.84 7.13 -2.25
N PHE A 19 -22.04 6.66 -3.21
CA PHE A 19 -20.63 7.00 -3.38
C PHE A 19 -20.36 7.98 -4.51
N THR A 20 -21.40 8.49 -5.21
CA THR A 20 -21.23 9.36 -6.38
C THR A 20 -20.52 10.68 -6.08
N GLN A 21 -20.60 11.16 -4.83
CA GLN A 21 -19.93 12.37 -4.35
C GLN A 21 -18.66 12.05 -3.53
N LYS A 22 -18.22 10.78 -3.46
CA LYS A 22 -16.99 10.39 -2.79
C LYS A 22 -15.80 10.46 -3.76
N ASN A 23 -14.61 10.63 -3.21
CA ASN A 23 -13.39 10.55 -4.01
C ASN A 23 -13.30 9.18 -4.69
N TYR A 24 -12.91 9.20 -5.96
CA TYR A 24 -12.74 8.01 -6.77
C TYR A 24 -11.39 8.04 -7.47
N PHE A 25 -10.63 6.96 -7.33
CA PHE A 25 -9.35 6.79 -8.01
C PHE A 25 -9.22 5.32 -8.42
N LYS A 26 -9.15 5.05 -9.73
CA LYS A 26 -9.05 3.67 -10.25
C LYS A 26 -7.75 3.02 -9.79
N LEU A 27 -7.80 1.73 -9.48
CA LEU A 27 -6.60 0.97 -9.10
C LEU A 27 -5.52 1.01 -10.17
N SER A 28 -5.89 0.91 -11.45
CA SER A 28 -4.96 1.04 -12.59
C SER A 28 -4.26 2.39 -12.63
N ASP A 29 -4.99 3.47 -12.34
CA ASP A 29 -4.45 4.82 -12.37
C ASP A 29 -3.52 5.06 -11.17
N GLN A 30 -3.86 4.50 -9.98
CA GLN A 30 -2.97 4.50 -8.81
C GLN A 30 -1.68 3.74 -9.09
N HIS A 31 -1.78 2.58 -9.75
CA HIS A 31 -0.60 1.79 -10.15
C HIS A 31 0.30 2.57 -11.09
N GLN A 32 -0.27 3.17 -12.14
CA GLN A 32 0.50 4.01 -13.08
C GLN A 32 1.11 5.23 -12.39
N PHE A 33 0.37 5.89 -11.49
CA PHE A 33 0.88 7.00 -10.72
C PHE A 33 2.09 6.61 -9.87
N LEU A 34 2.02 5.46 -9.18
CA LEU A 34 3.17 4.95 -8.43
C LEU A 34 4.37 4.66 -9.35
N GLN A 35 4.16 4.08 -10.54
CA GLN A 35 5.24 3.88 -11.51
C GLN A 35 5.89 5.21 -11.93
N GLN A 36 5.10 6.27 -12.11
CA GLN A 36 5.63 7.60 -12.43
C GLN A 36 6.46 8.20 -11.28
N VAL A 37 6.07 7.95 -10.03
CA VAL A 37 6.85 8.38 -8.87
C VAL A 37 8.16 7.61 -8.77
N ILE A 38 8.12 6.29 -8.93
CA ILE A 38 9.30 5.41 -8.77
C ILE A 38 10.26 5.54 -9.97
N PHE A 39 9.74 5.63 -11.20
CA PHE A 39 10.52 5.68 -12.44
C PHE A 39 10.19 6.91 -13.29
N PRO A 40 10.43 8.15 -12.81
CA PRO A 40 10.05 9.36 -13.53
C PRO A 40 10.75 9.50 -14.90
N GLY A 41 11.94 8.89 -15.07
CA GLY A 41 12.69 8.89 -16.33
C GLY A 41 12.08 8.04 -17.45
N THR A 42 11.11 7.18 -17.16
CA THR A 42 10.45 6.33 -18.17
C THR A 42 9.29 7.02 -18.88
N ILE A 43 8.87 8.20 -18.41
CA ILE A 43 7.76 8.94 -18.98
C ILE A 43 8.24 9.70 -20.21
N ILE A 44 7.76 9.30 -21.38
CA ILE A 44 8.15 9.88 -22.68
C ILE A 44 7.45 11.22 -22.94
N ASN A 45 6.16 11.32 -22.52
CA ASN A 45 5.37 12.54 -22.74
C ASN A 45 5.60 13.52 -21.59
N GLU A 46 6.21 14.68 -21.89
CA GLU A 46 6.50 15.72 -20.89
C GLU A 46 5.25 16.21 -20.16
N ASP A 47 4.08 16.30 -20.85
CA ASP A 47 2.81 16.74 -20.26
C ASP A 47 2.27 15.76 -19.20
N GLN A 48 2.79 14.54 -19.17
CA GLN A 48 2.41 13.51 -18.20
C GLN A 48 3.40 13.39 -17.05
N LYS A 49 4.53 14.10 -17.10
CA LYS A 49 5.51 14.10 -16.01
C LYS A 49 4.97 14.87 -14.81
N LEU A 50 5.22 14.32 -13.63
CA LEU A 50 4.95 15.03 -12.39
C LEU A 50 5.92 16.22 -12.28
N ASN A 51 5.38 17.42 -11.99
CA ASN A 51 6.19 18.61 -11.78
C ASN A 51 6.79 18.60 -10.35
N LEU A 52 7.73 17.68 -10.12
CA LEU A 52 8.42 17.47 -8.85
C LEU A 52 9.92 17.71 -9.02
N SER A 53 10.53 18.34 -8.03
CA SER A 53 11.98 18.47 -7.93
C SER A 53 12.64 17.18 -7.44
N GLU A 54 13.97 17.09 -7.55
CA GLU A 54 14.73 15.96 -6.98
C GLU A 54 14.50 15.82 -5.46
N SER A 55 14.40 16.95 -4.75
CA SER A 55 14.09 16.93 -3.31
C SER A 55 12.71 16.38 -2.99
N ASP A 56 11.71 16.64 -3.85
CA ASP A 56 10.36 16.10 -3.68
C ASP A 56 10.34 14.58 -3.89
N TYR A 57 11.06 14.08 -4.91
CA TYR A 57 11.20 12.63 -5.11
C TYR A 57 11.92 11.96 -3.94
N ASN A 58 13.00 12.53 -3.43
CA ASN A 58 13.72 12.00 -2.27
C ASN A 58 12.82 11.97 -1.03
N PHE A 59 12.03 13.02 -0.80
CA PHE A 59 11.02 13.06 0.27
C PHE A 59 9.99 11.93 0.12
N LEU A 60 9.44 11.74 -1.09
CA LEU A 60 8.47 10.66 -1.35
C LEU A 60 9.09 9.29 -1.09
N TYR A 61 10.31 9.03 -1.58
CA TYR A 61 10.98 7.74 -1.36
C TYR A 61 11.26 7.48 0.12
N GLU A 62 11.68 8.48 0.87
CA GLU A 62 11.88 8.35 2.31
C GLU A 62 10.57 7.98 3.01
N TRP A 63 9.51 8.76 2.75
CA TRP A 63 8.26 8.60 3.51
C TRP A 63 7.44 7.38 3.06
N MET A 64 7.45 7.02 1.79
CA MET A 64 6.72 5.86 1.30
C MET A 64 7.28 4.52 1.81
N GLN A 65 8.60 4.42 2.05
CA GLN A 65 9.20 3.20 2.61
C GLN A 65 9.20 3.17 4.15
N LYS A 66 9.01 4.31 4.80
CA LYS A 66 9.15 4.46 6.25
C LYS A 66 8.22 3.53 7.02
N LEU A 67 8.76 2.92 8.06
CA LEU A 67 8.01 2.07 9.00
C LEU A 67 7.54 2.89 10.20
N PRO A 68 6.45 2.50 10.89
CA PRO A 68 5.97 3.23 12.06
C PRO A 68 7.07 3.44 13.11
N ARG A 69 7.88 2.42 13.39
CA ARG A 69 9.00 2.48 14.36
C ARG A 69 10.11 3.46 14.01
N GLU A 70 10.18 3.93 12.74
CA GLU A 70 11.18 4.87 12.25
C GLU A 70 10.66 6.32 12.26
N SER A 71 9.38 6.52 12.57
CA SER A 71 8.78 7.85 12.64
C SER A 71 9.10 8.54 13.97
N ILE A 72 9.62 9.76 13.89
CA ILE A 72 9.92 10.60 15.06
C ILE A 72 8.67 11.44 15.40
N PHE A 73 7.92 11.87 14.39
CA PHE A 73 6.72 12.67 14.55
C PHE A 73 5.68 12.37 13.46
N PRO A 74 4.49 11.87 13.82
CA PRO A 74 4.13 11.38 15.16
C PRO A 74 4.98 10.19 15.57
N ASN A 75 5.19 10.01 16.88
CA ASN A 75 5.97 8.91 17.42
C ASN A 75 5.06 7.71 17.69
N TYR A 76 5.39 6.55 17.12
CA TYR A 76 4.65 5.29 17.25
C TYR A 76 5.38 4.31 18.17
N ASN A 77 5.51 4.65 19.48
CA ASN A 77 6.28 3.90 20.46
C ASN A 77 5.73 2.50 20.79
N ASP A 78 4.43 2.28 20.60
CA ASP A 78 3.81 0.99 20.89
C ASP A 78 3.90 0.06 19.69
N TYR A 79 4.97 -0.76 19.62
CA TYR A 79 5.16 -1.71 18.53
C TYR A 79 4.05 -2.78 18.46
N SER A 80 3.42 -3.13 19.58
CA SER A 80 2.33 -4.11 19.60
C SER A 80 1.12 -3.63 18.80
N LYS A 81 0.92 -2.31 18.72
CA LYS A 81 -0.14 -1.63 18.00
C LYS A 81 0.31 -1.16 16.61
N TYR A 82 1.54 -0.62 16.52
CA TYR A 82 2.09 -0.03 15.29
C TYR A 82 3.30 -0.82 14.80
N TYR A 83 3.09 -2.11 14.57
CA TYR A 83 4.10 -3.02 14.01
C TYR A 83 4.41 -2.66 12.53
N ASP A 84 5.49 -3.20 11.98
CA ASP A 84 5.92 -2.84 10.62
C ASP A 84 4.82 -3.11 9.56
N GLY A 85 4.10 -4.23 9.68
CA GLY A 85 2.97 -4.58 8.83
C GLY A 85 1.73 -3.68 8.95
N TYR A 86 1.68 -2.78 9.96
CA TYR A 86 0.55 -1.85 10.15
C TYR A 86 0.28 -0.97 8.94
N CYS A 87 1.32 -0.61 8.18
CA CYS A 87 1.22 0.17 6.94
C CYS A 87 1.89 -0.52 5.74
N LYS A 88 2.24 -1.81 5.83
CA LYS A 88 2.85 -2.63 4.78
C LYS A 88 2.02 -3.90 4.64
N PHE A 89 0.87 -3.78 3.93
CA PHE A 89 -0.11 -4.87 3.89
C PHE A 89 0.39 -6.06 3.07
N PHE A 90 1.04 -5.81 1.93
CA PHE A 90 1.69 -6.90 1.20
C PHE A 90 2.83 -7.49 2.02
N ILE A 91 2.91 -8.81 2.02
CA ILE A 91 3.91 -9.64 2.70
C ILE A 91 3.76 -9.62 4.24
N TYR A 92 3.56 -8.44 4.87
CA TYR A 92 3.68 -8.27 6.33
C TYR A 92 2.37 -7.89 7.06
N GLY A 93 1.28 -7.64 6.35
CA GLY A 93 0.02 -7.16 6.95
C GLY A 93 -0.61 -8.12 7.98
N ASP A 94 -0.29 -9.41 7.91
CA ASP A 94 -0.75 -10.44 8.84
C ASP A 94 0.28 -10.80 9.94
N SER A 95 1.44 -10.11 9.98
CA SER A 95 2.55 -10.40 10.88
C SER A 95 2.90 -9.21 11.77
N LYS A 96 3.26 -9.50 13.02
CA LYS A 96 3.87 -8.53 13.94
C LYS A 96 5.39 -8.65 14.02
N GLU A 97 5.99 -9.47 13.20
CA GLU A 97 7.43 -9.58 13.10
C GLU A 97 8.04 -8.34 12.44
N LYS A 98 9.28 -8.04 12.80
CA LYS A 98 10.01 -6.94 12.16
C LYS A 98 10.36 -7.31 10.72
N MET A 99 10.16 -6.36 9.82
CA MET A 99 10.63 -6.48 8.45
C MET A 99 12.16 -6.53 8.41
N PRO A 100 12.75 -7.43 7.59
CA PRO A 100 14.19 -7.44 7.30
C PRO A 100 14.63 -6.13 6.63
N ASP A 101 15.84 -5.68 6.93
CA ASP A 101 16.36 -4.40 6.44
C ASP A 101 16.61 -4.39 4.91
N ASN A 102 16.81 -5.56 4.31
CA ASN A 102 16.99 -5.72 2.85
C ASN A 102 15.69 -5.56 2.07
N ILE A 103 14.53 -5.68 2.70
CA ILE A 103 13.24 -5.49 2.04
C ILE A 103 12.74 -4.07 2.29
N LYS A 104 12.38 -3.37 1.20
CA LYS A 104 11.75 -2.05 1.28
C LYS A 104 10.46 -2.07 0.49
N ILE A 105 9.42 -1.46 1.05
CA ILE A 105 8.10 -1.36 0.44
C ILE A 105 7.71 0.11 0.36
N PHE A 106 7.73 0.63 -0.86
CA PHE A 106 7.29 2.00 -1.17
C PHE A 106 5.82 1.94 -1.54
N ASN A 107 4.95 2.29 -0.61
CA ASN A 107 3.53 2.07 -0.81
C ASN A 107 2.63 3.20 -0.32
N SER A 108 1.38 3.11 -0.76
CA SER A 108 0.25 3.86 -0.25
C SER A 108 -0.87 2.89 0.08
N VAL A 109 -1.27 2.85 1.34
CA VAL A 109 -2.34 1.98 1.83
C VAL A 109 -3.59 2.77 2.18
N GLY A 110 -4.72 2.10 2.16
CA GLY A 110 -5.98 2.64 2.63
C GLY A 110 -6.93 1.55 3.13
N TRP A 111 -7.75 1.90 4.10
CA TRP A 111 -8.89 1.10 4.53
C TRP A 111 -10.05 1.99 4.90
N ALA A 112 -11.20 1.72 4.32
CA ALA A 112 -12.45 2.41 4.63
C ALA A 112 -13.64 1.61 4.09
N TYR A 113 -14.75 1.67 4.77
CA TYR A 113 -16.02 1.09 4.31
C TYR A 113 -15.95 -0.40 3.95
N GLY A 114 -15.08 -1.14 4.57
CA GLY A 114 -14.83 -2.55 4.24
C GLY A 114 -13.84 -2.79 3.11
N PHE A 115 -13.30 -1.75 2.48
CA PHE A 115 -12.23 -1.87 1.49
C PHE A 115 -10.86 -1.78 2.16
N LEU A 116 -9.94 -2.64 1.70
CA LEU A 116 -8.50 -2.55 1.94
C LEU A 116 -7.80 -2.43 0.60
N ILE A 117 -6.85 -1.51 0.51
CA ILE A 117 -6.01 -1.33 -0.67
C ILE A 117 -4.55 -1.24 -0.25
N ASP A 118 -3.67 -1.85 -1.03
CA ASP A 118 -2.24 -1.55 -1.04
C ASP A 118 -1.78 -1.39 -2.49
N ASN A 119 -0.98 -0.35 -2.72
CA ASN A 119 -0.37 -0.05 -4.00
C ASN A 119 1.12 0.17 -3.73
N ALA A 120 1.96 -0.78 -4.12
CA ALA A 120 3.33 -0.88 -3.68
C ALA A 120 4.33 -1.13 -4.82
N TYR A 121 5.52 -0.55 -4.66
CA TYR A 121 6.76 -1.00 -5.27
C TYR A 121 7.61 -1.65 -4.18
N ILE A 122 8.00 -2.89 -4.40
CA ILE A 122 8.68 -3.75 -3.44
C ILE A 122 10.06 -4.10 -3.98
N ILE A 123 11.08 -3.94 -3.15
CA ILE A 123 12.46 -4.32 -3.48
C ILE A 123 13.06 -5.23 -2.42
N ASP A 124 13.93 -6.12 -2.84
CA ASP A 124 14.86 -6.86 -2.00
C ASP A 124 16.28 -6.68 -2.51
N THR A 125 17.08 -5.95 -1.73
CA THR A 125 18.45 -5.55 -2.11
C THR A 125 19.47 -6.68 -1.99
N VAL A 126 19.12 -7.81 -1.37
CA VAL A 126 19.99 -9.00 -1.25
C VAL A 126 19.78 -9.94 -2.43
N ASN A 127 18.54 -10.07 -2.89
CA ASN A 127 18.18 -11.01 -3.97
C ASN A 127 17.96 -10.32 -5.32
N ASP A 128 18.29 -9.04 -5.45
CA ASP A 128 18.10 -8.23 -6.68
C ASP A 128 16.66 -8.26 -7.23
N ILE A 129 15.67 -8.25 -6.33
CA ILE A 129 14.25 -8.31 -6.69
C ILE A 129 13.66 -6.90 -6.68
N GLU A 130 12.86 -6.61 -7.71
CA GLU A 130 11.96 -5.45 -7.75
C GLU A 130 10.67 -5.79 -8.49
N PHE A 131 9.54 -5.36 -7.95
CA PHE A 131 8.25 -5.48 -8.64
C PHE A 131 7.21 -4.50 -8.11
N PHE A 132 6.23 -4.20 -8.95
CA PHE A 132 5.03 -3.48 -8.56
C PHE A 132 3.88 -4.45 -8.27
N LEU A 133 3.12 -4.14 -7.24
CA LEU A 133 1.90 -4.87 -6.90
C LEU A 133 0.83 -3.89 -6.42
N SER A 134 -0.39 -4.04 -6.94
CA SER A 134 -1.54 -3.25 -6.51
C SER A 134 -2.75 -4.15 -6.39
N ALA A 135 -3.41 -4.12 -5.25
CA ALA A 135 -4.61 -4.89 -5.02
C ALA A 135 -5.59 -4.17 -4.10
N VAL A 136 -6.86 -4.44 -4.30
CA VAL A 136 -7.95 -4.01 -3.43
C VAL A 136 -8.82 -5.21 -3.10
N ILE A 137 -9.25 -5.31 -1.85
CA ILE A 137 -10.23 -6.32 -1.42
C ILE A 137 -11.35 -5.66 -0.64
N TYR A 138 -12.58 -6.16 -0.82
CA TYR A 138 -13.75 -5.75 -0.06
C TYR A 138 -14.13 -6.84 0.95
N VAL A 139 -14.17 -6.50 2.22
CA VAL A 139 -14.40 -7.41 3.34
C VAL A 139 -15.45 -6.85 4.30
N ASN A 140 -16.71 -6.84 3.86
CA ASN A 140 -17.87 -6.39 4.61
C ASN A 140 -18.99 -7.44 4.51
N LYS A 141 -18.97 -8.44 5.38
CA LYS A 141 -19.86 -9.61 5.32
C LYS A 141 -21.33 -9.26 5.55
N ASN A 142 -21.61 -8.27 6.39
CA ASN A 142 -23.00 -7.90 6.72
C ASN A 142 -23.58 -6.85 5.78
N GLU A 143 -22.74 -6.32 4.84
CA GLU A 143 -23.09 -5.28 3.86
C GLU A 143 -23.64 -3.99 4.49
N ILE A 144 -23.33 -3.73 5.76
CA ILE A 144 -23.64 -2.48 6.46
C ILE A 144 -22.38 -1.63 6.51
N LEU A 145 -22.47 -0.38 6.06
CA LEU A 145 -21.37 0.56 6.07
C LEU A 145 -21.39 1.43 7.34
N ASN A 146 -20.22 1.91 7.78
CA ASN A 146 -20.05 2.75 8.98
C ASN A 146 -20.45 2.09 10.31
N ASP A 147 -20.53 0.76 10.37
CA ASP A 147 -20.81 0.02 11.61
C ASP A 147 -19.54 -0.55 12.26
N ASP A 148 -18.37 -0.29 11.66
CA ASP A 148 -17.05 -0.75 12.10
C ASP A 148 -16.92 -2.30 12.23
N GLN A 149 -17.81 -3.06 11.58
CA GLN A 149 -17.81 -4.53 11.61
C GLN A 149 -17.25 -5.13 10.33
N TYR A 150 -16.04 -4.76 9.98
CA TYR A 150 -15.35 -5.24 8.78
C TYR A 150 -14.34 -6.34 9.11
N GLN A 151 -14.20 -7.32 8.22
CA GLN A 151 -13.27 -8.45 8.39
C GLN A 151 -11.84 -8.09 7.94
N TYR A 152 -11.36 -6.90 8.33
CA TYR A 152 -10.03 -6.40 7.96
C TYR A 152 -8.92 -7.32 8.44
N TYR A 153 -8.96 -7.74 9.71
CA TYR A 153 -7.92 -8.54 10.34
C TYR A 153 -8.05 -10.04 10.04
N GLU A 154 -9.27 -10.55 9.91
CA GLU A 154 -9.54 -11.97 9.70
C GLU A 154 -9.37 -12.40 8.23
N LEU A 155 -9.66 -11.51 7.29
CA LEU A 155 -9.66 -11.81 5.87
C LEU A 155 -8.78 -10.86 5.04
N GLY A 156 -8.95 -9.55 5.21
CA GLY A 156 -8.38 -8.55 4.33
C GLY A 156 -6.86 -8.48 4.39
N LEU A 157 -6.29 -8.27 5.58
CA LEU A 157 -4.84 -8.21 5.77
C LEU A 157 -4.17 -9.56 5.46
N PRO A 158 -4.69 -10.73 5.91
CA PRO A 158 -4.14 -12.02 5.50
C PRO A 158 -4.17 -12.26 4.00
N PHE A 159 -5.22 -11.83 3.30
CA PHE A 159 -5.29 -11.93 1.84
C PHE A 159 -4.18 -11.12 1.16
N LEU A 160 -4.03 -9.83 1.51
CA LEU A 160 -3.01 -8.97 0.91
C LEU A 160 -1.59 -9.44 1.26
N ALA A 161 -1.36 -9.86 2.50
CA ALA A 161 -0.08 -10.40 2.92
C ALA A 161 0.30 -11.67 2.14
N ASN A 162 -0.63 -12.63 2.00
CA ASN A 162 -0.39 -13.86 1.25
C ASN A 162 -0.21 -13.60 -0.24
N LEU A 163 -0.98 -12.67 -0.83
CA LEU A 163 -0.77 -12.26 -2.22
C LEU A 163 0.64 -11.73 -2.42
N GLY A 164 1.11 -10.84 -1.53
CA GLY A 164 2.48 -10.32 -1.58
C GLY A 164 3.53 -11.40 -1.45
N LYS A 165 3.35 -12.37 -0.53
CA LYS A 165 4.26 -13.53 -0.36
C LYS A 165 4.32 -14.40 -1.62
N ILE A 166 3.19 -14.71 -2.22
CA ILE A 166 3.12 -15.54 -3.44
C ILE A 166 3.86 -14.87 -4.61
N ILE A 167 3.65 -13.56 -4.81
CA ILE A 167 4.34 -12.83 -5.87
C ILE A 167 5.84 -12.74 -5.58
N TYR A 168 6.22 -12.45 -4.33
CA TYR A 168 7.63 -12.41 -3.92
C TYR A 168 8.33 -13.78 -4.15
N ASP A 169 7.68 -14.89 -3.78
CA ASP A 169 8.20 -16.25 -4.02
C ASP A 169 8.31 -16.59 -5.51
N TYR A 170 7.47 -16.01 -6.35
CA TYR A 170 7.58 -16.12 -7.81
C TYR A 170 8.80 -15.33 -8.31
N GLU A 171 8.96 -14.09 -7.86
CA GLU A 171 10.08 -13.21 -8.23
C GLU A 171 11.45 -13.80 -7.81
N LEU A 172 11.52 -14.47 -6.64
CA LEU A 172 12.72 -15.20 -6.20
C LEU A 172 13.20 -16.29 -7.19
N LYS A 173 12.29 -16.81 -8.00
CA LYS A 173 12.57 -17.89 -8.96
C LYS A 173 12.67 -17.40 -10.39
N ARG A 174 12.26 -16.15 -10.64
CA ARG A 174 12.29 -15.54 -11.96
C ARG A 174 13.75 -15.27 -12.37
N GLU A 175 14.10 -15.63 -13.60
CA GLU A 175 15.41 -15.25 -14.15
C GLU A 175 15.49 -13.72 -14.29
N ILE A 176 16.55 -13.13 -13.73
CA ILE A 176 16.81 -11.69 -13.76
C ILE A 176 17.69 -11.39 -14.96
N ALA A 177 17.13 -10.78 -15.99
CA ALA A 177 17.87 -10.41 -17.20
C ALA A 177 18.78 -9.17 -17.00
N VAL A 178 18.38 -8.26 -16.11
CA VAL A 178 19.10 -7.02 -15.78
C VAL A 178 18.95 -6.78 -14.28
N SER A 179 20.06 -6.67 -13.55
CA SER A 179 20.01 -6.34 -12.12
C SER A 179 19.46 -4.94 -11.89
N PRO A 180 18.54 -4.77 -10.93
CA PRO A 180 17.97 -3.47 -10.60
C PRO A 180 19.02 -2.51 -9.99
N ASP A 181 18.83 -1.21 -10.18
CA ASP A 181 19.63 -0.17 -9.54
C ASP A 181 18.85 0.48 -8.39
N PHE A 182 19.21 0.11 -7.18
CA PHE A 182 18.58 0.64 -5.95
C PHE A 182 19.27 1.89 -5.37
N SER A 183 20.31 2.43 -6.01
CA SER A 183 21.13 3.53 -5.49
C SER A 183 20.31 4.78 -5.15
N ARG A 184 19.23 5.04 -5.91
CA ARG A 184 18.33 6.20 -5.71
C ARG A 184 17.49 6.12 -4.45
N TYR A 185 17.31 4.92 -3.88
CA TYR A 185 16.45 4.70 -2.73
C TYR A 185 17.22 4.64 -1.41
N SER A 186 18.53 4.71 -1.46
CA SER A 186 19.37 4.81 -0.28
C SER A 186 19.30 6.21 0.33
N PRO A 187 19.21 6.35 1.67
CA PRO A 187 19.26 7.66 2.31
C PRO A 187 20.56 8.36 1.91
N LYS A 188 20.44 9.53 1.31
CA LYS A 188 21.59 10.42 1.09
C LYS A 188 21.80 11.19 2.41
N TYR A 189 22.75 10.73 3.25
CA TYR A 189 23.21 11.45 4.43
C TYR A 189 24.14 12.61 4.05
#